data_a5ad7cc99dd5db22588e7a26f91f1b9d
#
_entry.id   a5ad7cc99dd5db22588e7a26f91f1b9d
#
_cell.length_a   1.000
_cell.length_b   1.000
_cell.length_c   1.000
_cell.angle_alpha   90.00
_cell.angle_beta   90.00
_cell.angle_gamma   90.00
#
_symmetry.space_group_name_H-M   'P 1'
#
loop_
_entity.id
_entity.type
_entity.pdbx_description
1 polymer ?
#
loop_
_entity_poly.entity_id
_entity_poly.type
_entity_poly.pdbx_seq_one_letter_code
_entity_poly.pdbx_strand_id
1 'polypeptide(L)'
;MKKNLLITFVCLLTLFLAAPVYSAEGLYVSGYFGFAMASDSDLTDSTVPGVTVNTEFDTGPALGAALGYDFNKFRVEGEISYQKNDVDKIGALGVFFDATGDATAISFLINGYFDFVNSSAFTPYISAGLGYAQVEFNDLNISGSGFPGSSDEDTVFAYQIGIGLGYAVSEKVTIDVKYRYFGTEDSEYDTTKAEFASNNVLFGIRVDF
;
A
#
# COMPACT_ATOMS: atom_id res chain seq x y z
N MET A 1 -22.08 -18.51 1.58
CA MET A 1 -21.64 -17.22 2.14
C MET A 1 -20.98 -16.29 1.11
N LYS A 2 -19.99 -16.74 0.29
CA LYS A 2 -19.28 -15.87 -0.67
C LYS A 2 -20.17 -15.17 -1.74
N LYS A 3 -21.21 -15.84 -2.27
CA LYS A 3 -22.13 -15.24 -3.24
C LYS A 3 -22.96 -14.10 -2.66
N ASN A 4 -23.41 -14.21 -1.42
CA ASN A 4 -24.22 -13.18 -0.77
C ASN A 4 -23.37 -11.94 -0.45
N LEU A 5 -22.08 -12.11 -0.10
CA LEU A 5 -21.17 -11.01 0.14
C LEU A 5 -20.91 -10.20 -1.13
N LEU A 6 -20.72 -10.86 -2.28
CA LEU A 6 -20.56 -10.20 -3.57
C LEU A 6 -21.80 -9.42 -3.99
N ILE A 7 -22.99 -10.01 -3.80
CA ILE A 7 -24.28 -9.36 -4.11
C ILE A 7 -24.48 -8.14 -3.20
N THR A 8 -24.17 -8.25 -1.91
CA THR A 8 -24.26 -7.13 -0.96
C THR A 8 -23.29 -6.01 -1.34
N PHE A 9 -22.07 -6.33 -1.74
CA PHE A 9 -21.08 -5.36 -2.19
C PHE A 9 -21.52 -4.65 -3.48
N VAL A 10 -22.04 -5.39 -4.47
CA VAL A 10 -22.59 -4.83 -5.72
C VAL A 10 -23.83 -3.97 -5.44
N CYS A 11 -24.73 -4.40 -4.56
CA CYS A 11 -25.91 -3.60 -4.17
C CYS A 11 -25.53 -2.33 -3.39
N LEU A 12 -24.49 -2.37 -2.53
CA LEU A 12 -23.96 -1.17 -1.89
C LEU A 12 -23.41 -0.19 -2.94
N LEU A 13 -22.60 -0.69 -3.87
CA LEU A 13 -22.02 0.12 -4.94
C LEU A 13 -23.09 0.79 -5.81
N THR A 14 -24.20 0.08 -6.12
CA THR A 14 -25.30 0.64 -6.92
C THR A 14 -26.15 1.66 -6.18
N LEU A 15 -26.26 1.57 -4.85
CA LEU A 15 -26.96 2.58 -4.03
C LEU A 15 -26.21 3.92 -4.01
N PHE A 16 -24.87 3.91 -4.08
CA PHE A 16 -24.06 5.13 -4.14
C PHE A 16 -24.14 5.86 -5.49
N LEU A 17 -24.45 5.15 -6.59
CA LEU A 17 -24.59 5.75 -7.94
C LEU A 17 -25.91 6.54 -8.13
N ALA A 18 -26.86 6.50 -7.18
CA ALA A 18 -28.17 7.15 -7.28
C ALA A 18 -28.25 8.52 -6.57
N ALA A 19 -27.15 9.05 -6.03
CA ALA A 19 -27.14 10.35 -5.36
C ALA A 19 -27.17 11.52 -6.37
N PRO A 20 -27.87 12.63 -6.08
CA PRO A 20 -27.97 13.77 -7.00
C PRO A 20 -26.62 14.49 -7.15
N VAL A 21 -26.33 14.94 -8.37
CA VAL A 21 -25.13 15.68 -8.76
C VAL A 21 -25.09 17.03 -8.04
N TYR A 22 -24.17 17.19 -7.11
CA TYR A 22 -23.78 18.50 -6.60
C TYR A 22 -22.26 18.62 -6.58
N SER A 23 -21.74 19.63 -7.28
CA SER A 23 -20.44 20.30 -7.13
C SER A 23 -19.17 19.41 -7.02
N ALA A 24 -18.15 19.82 -7.72
CA ALA A 24 -16.79 19.25 -7.69
C ALA A 24 -16.11 19.22 -6.30
N GLU A 25 -16.79 19.74 -5.27
CA GLU A 25 -16.35 19.70 -3.87
C GLU A 25 -17.30 18.80 -3.08
N GLY A 26 -16.75 17.78 -2.38
CA GLY A 26 -17.62 16.89 -1.61
C GLY A 26 -16.95 15.62 -1.12
N LEU A 27 -17.76 14.80 -0.50
CA LEU A 27 -17.34 13.46 -0.07
C LEU A 27 -17.14 12.56 -1.29
N TYR A 28 -16.12 11.70 -1.21
CA TYR A 28 -15.92 10.63 -2.16
C TYR A 28 -15.47 9.34 -1.48
N VAL A 29 -15.66 8.25 -2.19
CA VAL A 29 -15.02 6.97 -1.86
C VAL A 29 -14.10 6.58 -3.01
N SER A 30 -12.99 5.93 -2.67
CA SER A 30 -12.07 5.37 -3.66
C SER A 30 -11.69 3.94 -3.32
N GLY A 31 -11.35 3.18 -4.35
CA GLY A 31 -10.76 1.87 -4.22
C GLY A 31 -9.69 1.70 -5.27
N TYR A 32 -8.65 0.94 -4.95
CA TYR A 32 -7.55 0.69 -5.88
C TYR A 32 -7.01 -0.73 -5.73
N PHE A 33 -6.38 -1.18 -6.79
CA PHE A 33 -5.58 -2.39 -6.83
C PHE A 33 -4.32 -2.14 -7.65
N GLY A 34 -3.31 -2.96 -7.46
CA GLY A 34 -2.07 -2.84 -8.23
C GLY A 34 -0.99 -3.76 -7.72
N PHE A 35 0.24 -3.35 -7.93
CA PHE A 35 1.43 -4.11 -7.66
C PHE A 35 2.34 -3.36 -6.71
N ALA A 36 2.83 -4.06 -5.69
CA ALA A 36 3.85 -3.61 -4.77
C ALA A 36 5.17 -4.29 -5.09
N MET A 37 6.18 -3.50 -5.37
CA MET A 37 7.57 -3.92 -5.51
C MET A 37 8.27 -3.54 -4.21
N ALA A 38 8.39 -4.49 -3.27
CA ALA A 38 9.13 -4.25 -2.05
C ALA A 38 10.60 -3.97 -2.39
N SER A 39 11.19 -3.02 -1.68
CA SER A 39 12.62 -2.77 -1.77
C SER A 39 13.35 -3.86 -1.02
N ASP A 40 14.53 -4.23 -1.52
CA ASP A 40 15.41 -5.12 -0.80
C ASP A 40 15.67 -4.55 0.60
N SER A 41 15.51 -5.36 1.63
CA SER A 41 15.69 -4.95 3.02
C SER A 41 17.05 -5.40 3.52
N ASP A 42 17.83 -4.44 3.98
CA ASP A 42 19.11 -4.67 4.66
C ASP A 42 18.85 -4.88 6.14
N LEU A 43 18.80 -6.14 6.59
CA LEU A 43 18.74 -6.47 8.00
C LEU A 43 20.11 -6.34 8.62
N THR A 44 20.27 -5.42 9.56
CA THR A 44 21.52 -5.25 10.31
C THR A 44 21.32 -5.75 11.73
N ASP A 45 22.05 -6.82 12.09
CA ASP A 45 22.10 -7.31 13.47
C ASP A 45 23.16 -6.54 14.24
N SER A 46 22.76 -5.86 15.32
CA SER A 46 23.66 -5.11 16.19
C SER A 46 24.63 -6.02 16.97
N THR A 47 24.37 -7.32 17.06
CA THR A 47 25.24 -8.29 17.77
C THR A 47 26.38 -8.81 16.89
N VAL A 48 26.27 -8.66 15.56
CA VAL A 48 27.32 -9.08 14.61
C VAL A 48 27.68 -7.92 13.68
N PRO A 49 28.49 -6.96 14.14
CA PRO A 49 28.89 -5.80 13.36
C PRO A 49 29.53 -6.16 12.03
N GLY A 50 28.99 -5.61 10.92
CA GLY A 50 29.55 -5.77 9.57
C GLY A 50 28.97 -6.94 8.77
N VAL A 51 27.96 -7.63 9.26
CA VAL A 51 27.15 -8.58 8.49
C VAL A 51 25.82 -7.92 8.16
N THR A 52 25.55 -7.70 6.88
CA THR A 52 24.25 -7.27 6.35
C THR A 52 23.59 -8.48 5.73
N VAL A 53 22.37 -8.76 6.12
CA VAL A 53 21.52 -9.78 5.50
C VAL A 53 20.60 -9.08 4.52
N ASN A 54 20.67 -9.43 3.25
CA ASN A 54 19.86 -8.87 2.19
C ASN A 54 18.69 -9.82 1.92
N THR A 55 17.47 -9.29 1.90
CA THR A 55 16.25 -10.04 1.57
C THR A 55 15.71 -9.52 0.25
N GLU A 56 15.59 -10.39 -0.75
CA GLU A 56 14.96 -10.10 -2.04
C GLU A 56 13.49 -10.50 -2.00
N PHE A 57 12.61 -9.62 -2.49
CA PHE A 57 11.17 -9.83 -2.52
C PHE A 57 10.65 -9.90 -3.96
N ASP A 58 9.68 -10.78 -4.19
CA ASP A 58 8.90 -10.78 -5.39
C ASP A 58 7.88 -9.64 -5.42
N THR A 59 7.51 -9.21 -6.64
CA THR A 59 6.42 -8.27 -6.84
C THR A 59 5.10 -8.90 -6.41
N GLY A 60 4.41 -8.24 -5.50
CA GLY A 60 3.17 -8.73 -4.94
C GLY A 60 1.95 -7.84 -5.19
N PRO A 61 0.75 -8.29 -4.83
CA PRO A 61 -0.47 -7.51 -4.94
C PRO A 61 -0.55 -6.40 -3.90
N ALA A 62 -1.12 -5.26 -4.31
CA ALA A 62 -1.53 -4.17 -3.43
C ALA A 62 -2.98 -3.80 -3.70
N LEU A 63 -3.75 -3.55 -2.64
CA LEU A 63 -5.14 -3.10 -2.74
C LEU A 63 -5.51 -2.21 -1.57
N GLY A 64 -6.52 -1.37 -1.75
CA GLY A 64 -6.99 -0.52 -0.68
C GLY A 64 -8.28 0.20 -1.02
N ALA A 65 -8.81 0.86 0.01
CA ALA A 65 -9.99 1.70 -0.10
C ALA A 65 -9.82 2.94 0.78
N ALA A 66 -10.46 4.03 0.38
CA ALA A 66 -10.44 5.26 1.14
C ALA A 66 -11.79 5.99 1.10
N LEU A 67 -12.01 6.78 2.14
CA LEU A 67 -13.05 7.79 2.23
C LEU A 67 -12.39 9.15 2.33
N GLY A 68 -12.77 10.08 1.48
CA GLY A 68 -12.15 11.39 1.41
C GLY A 68 -13.13 12.53 1.20
N TYR A 69 -12.58 13.73 1.30
CA TYR A 69 -13.27 14.96 0.97
C TYR A 69 -12.43 15.78 -0.01
N ASP A 70 -13.07 16.19 -1.10
CA ASP A 70 -12.49 17.04 -2.15
C ASP A 70 -12.83 18.50 -1.89
N PHE A 71 -11.78 19.34 -1.82
CA PHE A 71 -11.85 20.81 -1.70
C PHE A 71 -11.45 21.50 -3.03
N ASN A 72 -11.66 20.84 -4.14
CA ASN A 72 -11.29 21.23 -5.51
C ASN A 72 -9.78 21.06 -5.81
N LYS A 73 -8.90 21.81 -5.16
CA LYS A 73 -7.44 21.71 -5.36
C LYS A 73 -6.73 20.82 -4.35
N PHE A 74 -7.40 20.56 -3.24
CA PHE A 74 -6.86 19.76 -2.15
C PHE A 74 -7.85 18.65 -1.83
N ARG A 75 -7.35 17.46 -1.59
CA ARG A 75 -8.17 16.36 -1.07
C ARG A 75 -7.54 15.83 0.21
N VAL A 76 -8.37 15.40 1.13
CA VAL A 76 -7.95 14.69 2.34
C VAL A 76 -8.73 13.39 2.41
N GLU A 77 -8.05 12.29 2.68
CA GLU A 77 -8.71 10.98 2.81
C GLU A 77 -8.11 10.14 3.94
N GLY A 78 -8.97 9.30 4.53
CA GLY A 78 -8.55 8.18 5.36
C GLY A 78 -8.51 6.92 4.51
N GLU A 79 -7.38 6.24 4.50
CA GLU A 79 -7.10 5.06 3.67
C GLU A 79 -6.86 3.84 4.56
N ILE A 80 -7.40 2.69 4.15
CA ILE A 80 -6.95 1.37 4.57
C ILE A 80 -6.34 0.67 3.36
N SER A 81 -5.14 0.09 3.54
CA SER A 81 -4.48 -0.66 2.47
C SER A 81 -3.91 -1.98 2.95
N TYR A 82 -3.75 -2.87 1.99
CA TYR A 82 -3.14 -4.17 2.15
C TYR A 82 -2.15 -4.39 1.02
N GLN A 83 -0.96 -4.89 1.36
CA GLN A 83 0.01 -5.40 0.39
C GLN A 83 0.68 -6.65 0.92
N LYS A 84 1.10 -7.53 0.00
CA LYS A 84 1.79 -8.77 0.30
C LYS A 84 2.90 -8.97 -0.70
N ASN A 85 4.09 -9.30 -0.22
CA ASN A 85 5.24 -9.62 -1.04
C ASN A 85 5.83 -10.95 -0.57
N ASP A 86 6.00 -11.89 -1.48
CA ASP A 86 6.65 -13.17 -1.18
C ASP A 86 8.17 -12.96 -1.11
N VAL A 87 8.85 -13.69 -0.22
CA VAL A 87 10.32 -13.68 -0.11
C VAL A 87 10.88 -14.66 -1.13
N ASP A 88 11.77 -14.19 -2.02
CA ASP A 88 12.44 -15.02 -3.02
C ASP A 88 13.78 -15.56 -2.49
N LYS A 89 14.63 -14.68 -1.94
CA LYS A 89 15.95 -15.06 -1.46
C LYS A 89 16.36 -14.31 -0.20
N ILE A 90 17.18 -14.97 0.60
CA ILE A 90 17.88 -14.36 1.73
C ILE A 90 19.38 -14.60 1.54
N GLY A 91 20.19 -13.56 1.67
CA GLY A 91 21.62 -13.62 1.46
C GLY A 91 22.42 -12.85 2.49
N ALA A 92 23.67 -13.27 2.71
CA ALA A 92 24.65 -12.56 3.51
C ALA A 92 26.02 -12.65 2.84
N LEU A 93 26.80 -11.57 2.91
CA LEU A 93 28.17 -11.50 2.35
C LEU A 93 28.25 -11.88 0.85
N GLY A 94 27.17 -11.62 0.08
CA GLY A 94 27.10 -11.92 -1.35
C GLY A 94 26.77 -13.37 -1.70
N VAL A 95 26.40 -14.20 -0.72
CA VAL A 95 25.91 -15.57 -0.94
C VAL A 95 24.41 -15.58 -0.68
N PHE A 96 23.61 -15.98 -1.68
CA PHE A 96 22.14 -16.04 -1.60
C PHE A 96 21.66 -17.49 -1.48
N PHE A 97 20.64 -17.69 -0.69
CA PHE A 97 19.94 -18.95 -0.50
C PHE A 97 18.47 -18.76 -0.86
N ASP A 98 17.87 -19.73 -1.51
CA ASP A 98 16.44 -19.74 -1.73
C ASP A 98 15.71 -19.75 -0.39
N ALA A 99 14.80 -18.82 -0.21
CA ALA A 99 13.98 -18.69 0.98
C ALA A 99 12.52 -18.76 0.64
N THR A 100 11.69 -19.07 1.60
CA THR A 100 10.23 -19.04 1.48
C THR A 100 9.66 -18.27 2.65
N GLY A 101 8.53 -17.62 2.42
CA GLY A 101 7.83 -16.80 3.39
C GLY A 101 7.17 -15.62 2.70
N ASP A 102 6.50 -14.79 3.45
CA ASP A 102 5.91 -13.58 2.92
C ASP A 102 5.96 -12.42 3.94
N ALA A 103 5.99 -11.22 3.41
CA ALA A 103 5.79 -10.00 4.16
C ALA A 103 4.42 -9.40 3.79
N THR A 104 3.59 -9.21 4.80
CA THR A 104 2.28 -8.60 4.66
C THR A 104 2.24 -7.27 5.41
N ALA A 105 1.68 -6.21 4.81
CA ALA A 105 1.46 -4.95 5.49
C ALA A 105 0.00 -4.52 5.35
N ILE A 106 -0.65 -4.28 6.49
CA ILE A 106 -1.96 -3.64 6.57
C ILE A 106 -1.75 -2.24 7.13
N SER A 107 -2.15 -1.20 6.41
CA SER A 107 -1.94 0.17 6.86
C SER A 107 -3.21 1.00 6.97
N PHE A 108 -3.19 1.95 7.91
CA PHE A 108 -4.20 2.98 8.10
C PHE A 108 -3.51 4.33 7.99
N LEU A 109 -3.85 5.11 6.97
CA LEU A 109 -3.17 6.35 6.64
C LEU A 109 -4.16 7.50 6.48
N ILE A 110 -3.73 8.70 6.85
CA ILE A 110 -4.37 9.95 6.46
C ILE A 110 -3.53 10.54 5.35
N ASN A 111 -4.14 10.79 4.20
CA ASN A 111 -3.50 11.30 3.01
C ASN A 111 -3.98 12.70 2.67
N GLY A 112 -3.06 13.54 2.22
CA GLY A 112 -3.33 14.80 1.56
C GLY A 112 -2.93 14.73 0.09
N TYR A 113 -3.74 15.35 -0.76
CA TYR A 113 -3.48 15.45 -2.20
C TYR A 113 -3.48 16.91 -2.61
N PHE A 114 -2.68 17.23 -3.61
CA PHE A 114 -2.75 18.48 -4.34
C PHE A 114 -3.00 18.18 -5.81
N ASP A 115 -4.16 18.62 -6.32
CA ASP A 115 -4.61 18.42 -7.68
C ASP A 115 -4.25 19.62 -8.56
N PHE A 116 -3.58 19.35 -9.68
CA PHE A 116 -3.27 20.36 -10.70
C PHE A 116 -4.48 20.51 -11.63
N VAL A 117 -5.53 21.12 -11.07
CA VAL A 117 -6.82 21.33 -11.76
C VAL A 117 -6.62 22.15 -13.04
N ASN A 118 -7.20 21.69 -14.13
CA ASN A 118 -7.14 22.31 -15.45
C ASN A 118 -8.47 22.06 -16.20
N SER A 119 -8.58 22.55 -17.44
CA SER A 119 -9.81 22.42 -18.24
C SER A 119 -9.95 21.09 -19.00
N SER A 120 -9.03 20.15 -18.81
CA SER A 120 -9.11 18.83 -19.44
C SER A 120 -9.74 17.80 -18.51
N ALA A 121 -10.08 16.62 -19.06
CA ALA A 121 -10.52 15.48 -18.26
C ALA A 121 -9.39 14.83 -17.43
N PHE A 122 -8.13 15.21 -17.66
CA PHE A 122 -6.96 14.70 -16.97
C PHE A 122 -6.53 15.64 -15.86
N THR A 123 -6.42 15.14 -14.65
CA THR A 123 -5.97 15.88 -13.46
C THR A 123 -4.75 15.20 -12.88
N PRO A 124 -3.54 15.72 -13.15
CA PRO A 124 -2.34 15.28 -12.44
C PRO A 124 -2.43 15.66 -10.96
N TYR A 125 -1.81 14.88 -10.08
CA TYR A 125 -1.75 15.20 -8.66
C TYR A 125 -0.48 14.67 -8.00
N ILE A 126 -0.17 15.25 -6.85
CA ILE A 126 0.82 14.73 -5.90
C ILE A 126 0.11 14.40 -4.59
N SER A 127 0.65 13.47 -3.83
CA SER A 127 0.10 13.06 -2.55
C SER A 127 1.18 12.78 -1.53
N ALA A 128 0.81 12.97 -0.25
CA ALA A 128 1.59 12.54 0.88
C ALA A 128 0.65 12.00 1.96
N GLY A 129 1.08 11.02 2.73
CA GLY A 129 0.28 10.41 3.79
C GLY A 129 1.14 9.93 4.95
N LEU A 130 0.51 9.88 6.11
CA LEU A 130 1.11 9.44 7.37
C LEU A 130 0.10 8.56 8.12
N GLY A 131 0.60 7.59 8.88
CA GLY A 131 -0.25 6.73 9.70
C GLY A 131 0.51 5.60 10.34
N TYR A 132 -0.11 4.44 10.42
CA TYR A 132 0.47 3.24 11.01
C TYR A 132 0.26 2.05 10.08
N ALA A 133 1.22 1.14 10.10
CA ALA A 133 1.15 -0.14 9.42
C ALA A 133 1.44 -1.27 10.39
N GLN A 134 0.65 -2.31 10.32
CA GLN A 134 0.93 -3.61 10.89
C GLN A 134 1.68 -4.41 9.84
N VAL A 135 2.95 -4.70 10.13
CA VAL A 135 3.82 -5.50 9.26
C VAL A 135 3.98 -6.86 9.89
N GLU A 136 3.72 -7.91 9.13
CA GLU A 136 3.79 -9.29 9.53
C GLU A 136 4.70 -10.05 8.57
N PHE A 137 5.69 -10.75 9.10
CA PHE A 137 6.53 -11.69 8.37
C PHE A 137 6.11 -13.09 8.71
N ASN A 138 5.70 -13.86 7.71
CA ASN A 138 5.15 -15.20 7.89
C ASN A 138 6.06 -16.27 7.31
N ASP A 139 6.19 -17.37 8.06
CA ASP A 139 6.82 -18.63 7.62
C ASP A 139 8.20 -18.46 6.96
N LEU A 140 9.01 -17.50 7.45
CA LEU A 140 10.38 -17.29 6.96
C LEU A 140 11.21 -18.55 7.16
N ASN A 141 11.51 -19.27 6.09
CA ASN A 141 12.27 -20.51 6.10
C ASN A 141 13.38 -20.45 5.06
N ILE A 142 14.61 -20.70 5.50
CA ILE A 142 15.78 -20.80 4.62
C ILE A 142 15.96 -22.27 4.23
N SER A 143 15.89 -22.55 2.93
CA SER A 143 16.01 -23.91 2.40
C SER A 143 17.29 -24.59 2.85
N GLY A 144 17.16 -25.71 3.54
CA GLY A 144 18.30 -26.52 4.03
C GLY A 144 18.88 -26.08 5.39
N SER A 145 18.37 -25.06 6.06
CA SER A 145 18.89 -24.60 7.35
C SER A 145 18.44 -25.42 8.55
N GLY A 146 17.27 -26.09 8.45
CA GLY A 146 16.67 -26.85 9.55
C GLY A 146 16.11 -25.99 10.70
N PHE A 147 16.09 -24.65 10.54
CA PHE A 147 15.46 -23.76 11.50
C PHE A 147 13.93 -23.72 11.24
N PRO A 148 13.09 -23.80 12.28
CA PRO A 148 11.65 -23.63 12.12
C PRO A 148 11.36 -22.19 11.68
N GLY A 149 10.38 -22.02 10.80
CA GLY A 149 9.89 -20.70 10.40
C GLY A 149 9.44 -19.89 11.61
N SER A 150 9.76 -18.61 11.63
CA SER A 150 9.25 -17.65 12.62
C SER A 150 8.22 -16.75 11.98
N SER A 151 7.18 -16.43 12.72
CA SER A 151 6.25 -15.35 12.38
C SER A 151 6.37 -14.27 13.43
N ASP A 152 6.48 -13.04 12.98
CA ASP A 152 6.57 -11.88 13.86
C ASP A 152 5.72 -10.73 13.29
N GLU A 153 5.11 -9.96 14.18
CA GLU A 153 4.15 -8.91 13.85
C GLU A 153 4.49 -7.65 14.65
N ASP A 154 4.58 -6.51 13.99
CA ASP A 154 4.81 -5.23 14.65
C ASP A 154 3.93 -4.13 14.05
N THR A 155 3.58 -3.15 14.88
CA THR A 155 2.84 -1.96 14.45
C THR A 155 3.75 -0.75 14.48
N VAL A 156 4.07 -0.24 13.31
CA VAL A 156 5.06 0.81 13.11
C VAL A 156 4.43 2.05 12.47
N PHE A 157 5.08 3.20 12.67
CA PHE A 157 4.71 4.41 11.94
C PHE A 157 4.98 4.21 10.44
N ALA A 158 4.02 4.66 9.61
CA ALA A 158 4.09 4.51 8.17
C ALA A 158 3.88 5.86 7.48
N TYR A 159 4.54 6.01 6.34
CA TYR A 159 4.42 7.19 5.49
C TYR A 159 4.38 6.80 4.02
N GLN A 160 3.80 7.68 3.22
CA GLN A 160 3.81 7.52 1.76
C GLN A 160 3.89 8.86 1.05
N ILE A 161 4.49 8.82 -0.14
CA ILE A 161 4.44 9.91 -1.11
C ILE A 161 4.05 9.33 -2.46
N GLY A 162 3.36 10.12 -3.28
CA GLY A 162 2.90 9.63 -4.57
C GLY A 162 2.67 10.73 -5.59
N ILE A 163 2.66 10.30 -6.83
CA ILE A 163 2.22 11.09 -7.97
C ILE A 163 1.19 10.29 -8.75
N GLY A 164 0.23 10.94 -9.35
CA GLY A 164 -0.78 10.24 -10.11
C GLY A 164 -1.48 11.09 -11.13
N LEU A 165 -2.35 10.44 -11.87
CA LEU A 165 -3.15 11.03 -12.91
C LEU A 165 -4.57 10.49 -12.81
N GLY A 166 -5.53 11.37 -12.54
CA GLY A 166 -6.95 11.09 -12.61
C GLY A 166 -7.48 11.38 -14.01
N TYR A 167 -8.38 10.53 -14.48
CA TYR A 167 -9.17 10.73 -15.69
C TYR A 167 -10.66 10.72 -15.35
N ALA A 168 -11.32 11.87 -15.49
CA ALA A 168 -12.75 12.01 -15.27
C ALA A 168 -13.53 11.31 -16.38
N VAL A 169 -14.14 10.17 -16.04
CA VAL A 169 -15.02 9.41 -16.96
C VAL A 169 -16.41 10.03 -17.00
N SER A 170 -16.84 10.61 -15.89
CA SER A 170 -18.08 11.37 -15.75
C SER A 170 -17.90 12.43 -14.66
N GLU A 171 -18.96 13.21 -14.40
CA GLU A 171 -18.96 14.21 -13.32
C GLU A 171 -18.76 13.59 -11.92
N LYS A 172 -19.01 12.28 -11.77
CA LYS A 172 -18.94 11.56 -10.48
C LYS A 172 -17.91 10.45 -10.44
N VAL A 173 -17.32 10.08 -11.56
CA VAL A 173 -16.42 8.92 -11.63
C VAL A 173 -15.10 9.30 -12.25
N THR A 174 -14.04 9.09 -11.50
CA THR A 174 -12.65 9.27 -11.95
C THR A 174 -11.92 7.94 -11.88
N ILE A 175 -11.18 7.60 -12.92
CA ILE A 175 -10.21 6.50 -12.93
C ILE A 175 -8.84 7.09 -12.62
N ASP A 176 -8.09 6.44 -11.73
CA ASP A 176 -6.78 6.90 -11.29
C ASP A 176 -5.68 5.91 -11.64
N VAL A 177 -4.50 6.44 -12.02
CA VAL A 177 -3.23 5.71 -12.03
C VAL A 177 -2.29 6.44 -11.11
N LYS A 178 -1.74 5.74 -10.12
CA LYS A 178 -0.87 6.31 -9.08
C LYS A 178 0.42 5.49 -8.96
N TYR A 179 1.56 6.18 -8.96
CA TYR A 179 2.81 5.65 -8.44
C TYR A 179 2.99 6.14 -7.01
N ARG A 180 3.34 5.22 -6.11
CA ARG A 180 3.47 5.49 -4.68
C ARG A 180 4.73 4.85 -4.13
N TYR A 181 5.52 5.61 -3.42
CA TYR A 181 6.49 5.10 -2.47
C TYR A 181 5.83 4.99 -1.10
N PHE A 182 5.88 3.83 -0.50
CA PHE A 182 5.40 3.54 0.86
C PHE A 182 6.59 3.10 1.69
N GLY A 183 6.72 3.62 2.91
CA GLY A 183 7.79 3.27 3.84
C GLY A 183 7.28 3.23 5.27
N THR A 184 7.97 2.47 6.10
CA THR A 184 7.73 2.41 7.55
C THR A 184 8.96 2.91 8.30
N GLU A 185 8.80 3.29 9.57
CA GLU A 185 9.93 3.37 10.49
C GLU A 185 10.50 1.96 10.76
N ASP A 186 11.71 1.91 11.24
CA ASP A 186 12.36 0.67 11.62
C ASP A 186 11.49 -0.09 12.64
N SER A 187 11.13 -1.33 12.34
CA SER A 187 10.60 -2.26 13.33
C SER A 187 11.75 -2.69 14.24
N GLU A 188 11.59 -2.51 15.54
CA GLU A 188 12.61 -2.95 16.52
C GLU A 188 12.27 -4.37 16.99
N TYR A 189 12.88 -5.36 16.38
CA TYR A 189 12.84 -6.75 16.83
C TYR A 189 14.09 -7.06 17.66
N ASP A 190 13.99 -6.92 18.98
CA ASP A 190 15.04 -7.21 19.97
C ASP A 190 16.39 -6.53 19.65
N THR A 191 17.18 -7.05 18.74
CA THR A 191 18.50 -6.51 18.29
C THR A 191 18.57 -6.23 16.79
N THR A 192 17.51 -6.52 16.04
CA THR A 192 17.44 -6.40 14.57
C THR A 192 16.52 -5.26 14.17
N LYS A 193 16.98 -4.38 13.30
CA LYS A 193 16.19 -3.33 12.68
C LYS A 193 15.82 -3.75 11.28
N ALA A 194 14.52 -3.69 10.95
CA ALA A 194 14.00 -3.95 9.64
C ALA A 194 13.13 -2.78 9.18
N GLU A 195 13.53 -2.10 8.11
CA GLU A 195 12.72 -1.12 7.41
C GLU A 195 11.92 -1.85 6.33
N PHE A 196 10.62 -1.60 6.26
CA PHE A 196 9.79 -2.05 5.15
C PHE A 196 9.48 -0.89 4.22
N ALA A 197 9.92 -1.00 2.96
CA ALA A 197 9.65 0.00 1.94
C ALA A 197 9.20 -0.66 0.64
N SER A 198 8.32 -0.01 -0.11
CA SER A 198 7.86 -0.51 -1.40
C SER A 198 7.51 0.61 -2.38
N ASN A 199 7.69 0.29 -3.66
CA ASN A 199 7.25 1.10 -4.78
C ASN A 199 6.00 0.47 -5.38
N ASN A 200 4.91 1.22 -5.48
CA ASN A 200 3.63 0.68 -5.90
C ASN A 200 3.12 1.36 -7.17
N VAL A 201 2.59 0.56 -8.09
CA VAL A 201 1.81 1.05 -9.24
C VAL A 201 0.36 0.63 -9.02
N LEU A 202 -0.53 1.61 -8.89
CA LEU A 202 -1.91 1.42 -8.45
C LEU A 202 -2.87 1.95 -9.52
N PHE A 203 -3.95 1.21 -9.73
CA PHE A 203 -5.08 1.57 -10.59
C PHE A 203 -6.30 1.69 -9.70
N GLY A 204 -6.93 2.86 -9.73
CA GLY A 204 -8.02 3.20 -8.83
C GLY A 204 -9.29 3.67 -9.55
N ILE A 205 -10.35 3.67 -8.80
CA ILE A 205 -11.60 4.32 -9.14
C ILE A 205 -12.06 5.17 -7.95
N ARG A 206 -12.44 6.41 -8.22
CA ARG A 206 -13.02 7.34 -7.26
C ARG A 206 -14.45 7.65 -7.68
N VAL A 207 -15.36 7.70 -6.70
CA VAL A 207 -16.77 8.03 -6.89
C VAL A 207 -17.13 9.17 -5.97
N ASP A 208 -17.48 10.32 -6.55
CA ASP A 208 -17.86 11.55 -5.87
C ASP A 208 -19.39 11.57 -5.63
N PHE A 209 -19.84 12.12 -4.50
CA PHE A 209 -21.25 12.15 -4.07
C PHE A 209 -21.92 13.50 -4.28
#